data_5a81d9017feef4aeb88c08e98ac84323
#
_entry.id   5a81d9017feef4aeb88c08e98ac84323
#
_cell.length_a   1.000
_cell.length_b   1.000
_cell.length_c   1.000
_cell.angle_alpha   90.00
_cell.angle_beta   90.00
_cell.angle_gamma   90.00
#
_symmetry.space_group_name_H-M   'P 1'
#
loop_
_entity.id
_entity.type
_entity.pdbx_description
1 polymer ?
#
loop_
_entity_poly.entity_id
_entity_poly.type
_entity_poly.pdbx_seq_one_letter_code
_entity_poly.pdbx_strand_id
1 'polypeptide(L)'
;RGEILGDPKDKTVQKQLKEKRQEAGRTPNLFEVRKKLLFQEYPLENPSPDRHCTIGIPRVLYFWEMMPFWSTFWRELGFSVKLSDFSTRTIYEDGLAAVTSDTVCFPAKLVHGHLRNLAKKGVDRIFMPSVTTVPSENTEKTSQSMCAVVKGYPIVVRNSDNPTRMWDIPFDAPLFHWPSPEDRNRQLTAWMKETFQISPEETRRAMKAGDKAQEMFRHQLLAAGAAVLDMVEKEDRFAVVLASRPYQNDSLVNHDLPEMLCGMGIPVLTADSVPGAAQVDLSCSRLDVVNNFHARMLSTAILAAENPHLEYIQIVSFGCGHDAYLSDEIIRLMKEISGKTPLVLKLDESDIQGPLRIRVRSFLETVAMGREQKVEYAVQALKDPYPVKFEKTDRQKTVLVPNTSHAFSRIMSAAFSSQGLRAVALPVGREEAIRLGKKYVHNDICFPAQIVIGEILAALESGKYDPDNTAVAMAKYVGDCRLTHYSALLRKALDDAGYSQVPILTN
;
A
#
# COMPACT_ATOMS: atom_id res chain seq x y z
N ARG A 1 -8.89 -5.05 31.63
CA ARG A 1 -8.19 -5.52 32.84
C ARG A 1 -7.13 -6.49 32.37
N GLY A 2 -5.81 -6.17 32.55
CA GLY A 2 -4.75 -7.12 32.24
C GLY A 2 -4.92 -8.33 33.16
N GLU A 3 -5.00 -9.54 32.59
CA GLU A 3 -4.89 -10.74 33.39
C GLU A 3 -3.56 -10.68 34.13
N ILE A 4 -3.62 -10.55 35.45
CA ILE A 4 -2.46 -10.78 36.31
C ILE A 4 -2.25 -12.30 36.22
N LEU A 5 -1.42 -12.74 35.30
CA LEU A 5 -0.85 -14.08 35.31
C LEU A 5 -0.08 -14.15 36.63
N GLY A 6 -0.44 -15.07 37.51
CA GLY A 6 0.24 -15.28 38.79
C GLY A 6 1.75 -15.55 38.64
N ASP A 7 2.44 -15.92 39.70
CA ASP A 7 3.88 -16.19 39.67
C ASP A 7 4.25 -17.10 38.48
N PRO A 8 5.17 -16.68 37.58
CA PRO A 8 5.61 -17.49 36.43
C PRO A 8 6.18 -18.86 36.82
N LYS A 9 6.51 -19.08 38.08
CA LYS A 9 6.96 -20.36 38.63
C LYS A 9 5.82 -21.27 39.08
N ASP A 10 4.58 -20.78 39.15
CA ASP A 10 3.41 -21.58 39.48
C ASP A 10 3.10 -22.57 38.34
N LYS A 11 2.99 -23.84 38.66
CA LYS A 11 2.69 -24.92 37.72
C LYS A 11 1.35 -24.71 37.00
N THR A 12 0.37 -24.11 37.67
CA THR A 12 -0.95 -23.79 37.09
C THR A 12 -0.81 -22.68 36.02
N VAL A 13 -0.03 -21.64 36.33
CA VAL A 13 0.30 -20.54 35.41
C VAL A 13 1.10 -21.05 34.22
N GLN A 14 2.08 -21.93 34.48
CA GLN A 14 2.85 -22.56 33.37
C GLN A 14 1.98 -23.42 32.47
N LYS A 15 1.02 -24.16 33.03
CA LYS A 15 0.06 -24.96 32.26
C LYS A 15 -0.83 -24.07 31.40
N GLN A 16 -1.41 -23.01 31.98
CA GLN A 16 -2.21 -22.03 31.25
C GLN A 16 -1.42 -21.30 30.15
N LEU A 17 -0.17 -20.94 30.40
CA LEU A 17 0.71 -20.33 29.41
C LEU A 17 1.03 -21.33 28.27
N LYS A 18 1.20 -22.61 28.58
CA LYS A 18 1.42 -23.66 27.58
C LYS A 18 0.18 -23.90 26.75
N GLU A 19 -1.00 -23.94 27.36
CA GLU A 19 -2.29 -24.06 26.66
C GLU A 19 -2.54 -22.85 25.74
N LYS A 20 -2.36 -21.62 26.23
CA LYS A 20 -2.45 -20.40 25.42
C LYS A 20 -1.45 -20.39 24.25
N ARG A 21 -0.23 -20.89 24.46
CA ARG A 21 0.76 -21.02 23.34
C ARG A 21 0.35 -22.09 22.33
N GLN A 22 -0.26 -23.19 22.78
CA GLN A 22 -0.76 -24.22 21.86
C GLN A 22 -1.97 -23.71 21.08
N GLU A 23 -2.86 -22.97 21.72
CA GLU A 23 -4.02 -22.34 21.08
C GLU A 23 -3.59 -21.27 20.07
N ALA A 24 -2.63 -20.41 20.44
CA ALA A 24 -2.02 -19.46 19.53
C ALA A 24 -1.38 -20.13 18.30
N GLY A 25 -0.72 -21.29 18.50
CA GLY A 25 -0.15 -22.08 17.40
C GLY A 25 -1.20 -22.75 16.50
N ARG A 26 -2.46 -22.82 16.92
CA ARG A 26 -3.59 -23.33 16.13
C ARG A 26 -4.38 -22.21 15.44
N THR A 27 -4.21 -20.95 15.88
CA THR A 27 -4.91 -19.81 15.30
C THR A 27 -4.33 -19.49 13.92
N PRO A 28 -5.14 -19.43 12.86
CA PRO A 28 -4.64 -19.16 11.51
C PRO A 28 -3.90 -17.85 11.40
N ASN A 29 -2.65 -17.91 10.91
CA ASN A 29 -1.80 -16.76 10.60
C ASN A 29 -1.47 -16.77 9.11
N LEU A 30 -2.21 -16.00 8.30
CA LEU A 30 -1.97 -15.98 6.87
C LEU A 30 -0.74 -15.17 6.46
N PHE A 31 -0.11 -14.42 7.36
CA PHE A 31 1.20 -13.82 7.12
C PHE A 31 2.30 -14.90 7.04
N GLU A 32 2.28 -15.87 7.95
CA GLU A 32 3.22 -17.00 7.90
C GLU A 32 2.94 -17.93 6.72
N VAL A 33 1.66 -18.20 6.40
CA VAL A 33 1.29 -18.96 5.20
C VAL A 33 1.78 -18.26 3.94
N ARG A 34 1.51 -16.95 3.82
CA ARG A 34 1.95 -16.11 2.70
C ARG A 34 3.47 -16.11 2.56
N LYS A 35 4.18 -15.90 3.66
CA LYS A 35 5.65 -15.89 3.72
C LYS A 35 6.23 -17.22 3.22
N LYS A 36 5.68 -18.34 3.68
CA LYS A 36 6.08 -19.68 3.22
C LYS A 36 5.82 -19.84 1.73
N LEU A 37 4.62 -19.54 1.25
CA LEU A 37 4.24 -19.66 -0.16
C LEU A 37 5.07 -18.71 -1.06
N LEU A 38 5.34 -17.48 -0.61
CA LEU A 38 6.06 -16.48 -1.38
C LEU A 38 7.54 -16.87 -1.61
N PHE A 39 8.18 -17.47 -0.61
CA PHE A 39 9.62 -17.74 -0.63
C PHE A 39 9.98 -19.22 -0.83
N GLN A 40 8.99 -20.10 -0.99
CA GLN A 40 9.24 -21.49 -1.37
C GLN A 40 9.69 -21.59 -2.82
N GLU A 41 10.35 -22.69 -3.15
CA GLU A 41 10.65 -23.04 -4.51
C GLU A 41 9.45 -23.71 -5.20
N TYR A 42 9.13 -23.20 -6.39
CA TYR A 42 8.10 -23.76 -7.25
C TYR A 42 8.73 -24.75 -8.25
N PRO A 43 7.96 -25.77 -8.73
CA PRO A 43 8.45 -26.71 -9.72
C PRO A 43 8.91 -26.02 -11.00
N LEU A 44 9.98 -26.50 -11.56
CA LEU A 44 10.47 -26.12 -12.89
C LEU A 44 9.79 -26.97 -13.95
N GLU A 45 9.59 -26.43 -15.15
CA GLU A 45 8.95 -27.13 -16.27
C GLU A 45 9.99 -27.74 -17.22
N ASN A 46 10.96 -26.94 -17.64
CA ASN A 46 12.00 -27.35 -18.57
C ASN A 46 13.26 -26.50 -18.37
N PRO A 47 13.98 -26.70 -17.26
CA PRO A 47 15.12 -25.86 -16.90
C PRO A 47 16.25 -26.00 -17.90
N SER A 48 16.89 -24.88 -18.18
CA SER A 48 18.15 -24.85 -18.96
C SER A 48 19.28 -25.48 -18.16
N PRO A 49 20.37 -25.92 -18.83
CA PRO A 49 21.57 -26.41 -18.16
C PRO A 49 22.13 -25.40 -17.15
N ASP A 50 22.77 -25.91 -16.09
CA ASP A 50 23.39 -25.08 -15.05
C ASP A 50 24.40 -24.10 -15.66
N ARG A 51 24.22 -22.82 -15.37
CA ARG A 51 25.10 -21.73 -15.85
C ARG A 51 26.21 -21.40 -14.89
N HIS A 52 26.32 -22.12 -13.77
CA HIS A 52 27.35 -21.90 -12.73
C HIS A 52 27.43 -20.44 -12.26
N CYS A 53 26.26 -19.79 -12.16
CA CYS A 53 26.14 -18.40 -11.73
C CYS A 53 24.98 -18.27 -10.74
N THR A 54 25.26 -17.67 -9.59
CA THR A 54 24.29 -17.46 -8.52
C THR A 54 23.76 -16.04 -8.53
N ILE A 55 22.47 -15.89 -8.75
CA ILE A 55 21.75 -14.61 -8.68
C ILE A 55 21.28 -14.37 -7.24
N GLY A 56 21.78 -13.32 -6.62
CA GLY A 56 21.33 -12.84 -5.32
C GLY A 56 20.06 -11.99 -5.46
N ILE A 57 18.99 -12.33 -4.75
CA ILE A 57 17.75 -11.54 -4.72
C ILE A 57 17.49 -11.08 -3.29
N PRO A 58 17.41 -9.77 -3.03
CA PRO A 58 17.10 -9.26 -1.70
C PRO A 58 15.61 -9.44 -1.37
N ARG A 59 15.28 -9.85 -0.13
CA ARG A 59 13.91 -9.96 0.36
C ARG A 59 13.37 -8.59 0.76
N VAL A 60 13.23 -7.69 -0.22
CA VAL A 60 12.80 -6.30 0.02
C VAL A 60 11.79 -5.83 -1.01
N LEU A 61 10.98 -4.85 -0.65
CA LEU A 61 10.11 -4.06 -1.53
C LEU A 61 9.31 -4.91 -2.53
N TYR A 62 9.58 -4.75 -3.83
CA TYR A 62 8.88 -5.41 -4.93
C TYR A 62 8.92 -6.94 -4.85
N PHE A 63 9.98 -7.52 -4.30
CA PHE A 63 10.11 -8.98 -4.18
C PHE A 63 9.15 -9.61 -3.16
N TRP A 64 8.58 -8.82 -2.24
CA TRP A 64 7.48 -9.28 -1.40
C TRP A 64 6.15 -9.51 -2.15
N GLU A 65 6.10 -9.12 -3.41
CA GLU A 65 4.97 -9.40 -4.31
C GLU A 65 5.32 -10.48 -5.35
N MET A 66 6.49 -10.37 -5.98
CA MET A 66 6.80 -11.08 -7.22
C MET A 66 7.94 -12.12 -7.07
N MET A 67 8.23 -12.57 -5.86
CA MET A 67 9.30 -13.56 -5.65
C MET A 67 9.04 -14.92 -6.35
N PRO A 68 7.83 -15.50 -6.35
CA PRO A 68 7.56 -16.74 -7.08
C PRO A 68 7.91 -16.66 -8.56
N PHE A 69 7.53 -15.53 -9.21
CA PHE A 69 7.88 -15.28 -10.60
C PHE A 69 9.39 -15.22 -10.80
N TRP A 70 10.10 -14.35 -10.05
CA TRP A 70 11.52 -14.11 -10.28
C TRP A 70 12.40 -15.30 -9.90
N SER A 71 12.12 -15.96 -8.78
CA SER A 71 12.88 -17.14 -8.36
C SER A 71 12.75 -18.27 -9.39
N THR A 72 11.54 -18.52 -9.88
CA THR A 72 11.28 -19.55 -10.89
C THR A 72 11.87 -19.16 -12.25
N PHE A 73 11.74 -17.90 -12.66
CA PHE A 73 12.30 -17.38 -13.90
C PHE A 73 13.82 -17.63 -13.99
N TRP A 74 14.57 -17.25 -12.96
CA TRP A 74 16.02 -17.43 -12.93
C TRP A 74 16.42 -18.91 -12.88
N ARG A 75 15.75 -19.71 -12.09
CA ARG A 75 16.02 -21.15 -11.97
C ARG A 75 15.68 -21.90 -13.27
N GLU A 76 14.61 -21.53 -13.96
CA GLU A 76 14.26 -22.09 -15.28
C GLU A 76 15.30 -21.79 -16.34
N LEU A 77 15.99 -20.66 -16.23
CA LEU A 77 17.13 -20.28 -17.09
C LEU A 77 18.46 -20.95 -16.69
N GLY A 78 18.48 -21.83 -15.68
CA GLY A 78 19.67 -22.53 -15.23
C GLY A 78 20.58 -21.73 -14.29
N PHE A 79 20.07 -20.65 -13.69
CA PHE A 79 20.81 -19.92 -12.64
C PHE A 79 20.45 -20.47 -11.26
N SER A 80 21.44 -20.50 -10.36
CA SER A 80 21.17 -20.67 -8.94
C SER A 80 20.61 -19.38 -8.35
N VAL A 81 19.61 -19.47 -7.48
CA VAL A 81 19.03 -18.31 -6.79
C VAL A 81 19.34 -18.38 -5.31
N LYS A 82 19.93 -17.31 -4.78
CA LYS A 82 20.20 -17.17 -3.35
C LYS A 82 19.50 -15.91 -2.81
N LEU A 83 18.63 -16.12 -1.82
CA LEU A 83 17.90 -15.01 -1.19
C LEU A 83 18.70 -14.46 0.00
N SER A 84 18.57 -13.16 0.28
CA SER A 84 19.01 -12.62 1.55
C SER A 84 18.27 -13.28 2.72
N ASP A 85 18.79 -13.22 3.93
CA ASP A 85 18.07 -13.70 5.11
C ASP A 85 16.82 -12.87 5.35
N PHE A 86 15.89 -13.34 6.20
CA PHE A 86 14.78 -12.52 6.64
C PHE A 86 15.30 -11.34 7.46
N SER A 87 14.57 -10.23 7.42
CA SER A 87 14.96 -9.00 8.10
C SER A 87 15.12 -9.23 9.60
N THR A 88 16.23 -8.74 10.11
CA THR A 88 16.55 -8.68 11.54
C THR A 88 17.06 -7.30 11.90
N ARG A 89 17.06 -6.96 13.18
CA ARG A 89 17.65 -5.70 13.65
C ARG A 89 19.11 -5.56 13.21
N THR A 90 19.87 -6.64 13.24
CA THR A 90 21.28 -6.65 12.77
C THR A 90 21.40 -6.34 11.28
N ILE A 91 20.54 -6.93 10.42
CA ILE A 91 20.54 -6.61 8.99
C ILE A 91 20.21 -5.13 8.76
N TYR A 92 19.23 -4.59 9.49
CA TYR A 92 18.92 -3.16 9.41
C TYR A 92 20.10 -2.28 9.80
N GLU A 93 20.73 -2.55 10.95
CA GLU A 93 21.85 -1.80 11.47
C GLU A 93 23.09 -1.87 10.56
N ASP A 94 23.38 -3.03 9.97
CA ASP A 94 24.44 -3.21 8.96
C ASP A 94 24.25 -2.28 7.74
N GLY A 95 23.01 -1.98 7.37
CA GLY A 95 22.68 -1.11 6.23
C GLY A 95 22.57 0.37 6.55
N LEU A 96 22.42 0.74 7.83
CA LEU A 96 21.98 2.06 8.25
C LEU A 96 22.86 3.21 7.77
N ALA A 97 24.19 3.03 7.76
CA ALA A 97 25.13 4.06 7.31
C ALA A 97 25.00 4.45 5.82
N ALA A 98 24.35 3.62 5.01
CA ALA A 98 24.14 3.88 3.58
C ALA A 98 22.75 4.48 3.27
N VAL A 99 21.87 4.60 4.27
CA VAL A 99 20.55 5.22 4.11
C VAL A 99 20.75 6.71 3.83
N THR A 100 20.30 7.16 2.67
CA THR A 100 20.55 8.53 2.19
C THR A 100 19.55 9.57 2.71
N SER A 101 18.42 9.13 3.29
CA SER A 101 17.39 10.02 3.82
C SER A 101 16.62 9.35 4.96
N ASP A 102 16.49 10.07 6.07
CA ASP A 102 15.68 9.63 7.22
C ASP A 102 14.19 9.62 6.93
N THR A 103 13.74 10.34 5.92
CA THR A 103 12.32 10.48 5.58
C THR A 103 11.78 9.33 4.73
N VAL A 104 12.64 8.44 4.23
CA VAL A 104 12.19 7.27 3.48
C VAL A 104 11.55 6.25 4.42
N CYS A 105 10.54 5.50 3.93
CA CYS A 105 9.83 4.51 4.75
C CYS A 105 10.76 3.36 5.20
N PHE A 106 10.48 2.78 6.35
CA PHE A 106 11.29 1.72 6.95
C PHE A 106 11.58 0.52 6.02
N PRO A 107 10.60 -0.02 5.24
CA PRO A 107 10.88 -1.08 4.27
C PRO A 107 11.99 -0.75 3.26
N ALA A 108 12.10 0.51 2.87
CA ALA A 108 13.15 0.93 1.93
C ALA A 108 14.53 1.06 2.61
N LYS A 109 14.57 1.46 3.89
CA LYS A 109 15.82 1.50 4.66
C LYS A 109 16.47 0.12 4.79
N LEU A 110 15.69 -0.96 4.82
CA LEU A 110 16.17 -2.33 4.91
C LEU A 110 16.98 -2.78 3.69
N VAL A 111 16.77 -2.19 2.53
CA VAL A 111 17.43 -2.60 1.26
C VAL A 111 18.94 -2.68 1.42
N HIS A 112 19.56 -1.68 2.00
CA HIS A 112 21.02 -1.62 2.15
C HIS A 112 21.59 -2.79 2.96
N GLY A 113 20.93 -3.15 4.05
CA GLY A 113 21.35 -4.31 4.87
C GLY A 113 21.20 -5.63 4.13
N HIS A 114 20.12 -5.80 3.35
CA HIS A 114 19.93 -7.01 2.55
C HIS A 114 20.96 -7.16 1.44
N LEU A 115 21.42 -6.07 0.82
CA LEU A 115 22.52 -6.10 -0.16
C LEU A 115 23.82 -6.55 0.48
N ARG A 116 24.15 -6.04 1.67
CA ARG A 116 25.33 -6.49 2.44
C ARG A 116 25.23 -7.95 2.83
N ASN A 117 24.05 -8.41 3.22
CA ASN A 117 23.79 -9.81 3.55
C ASN A 117 24.05 -10.71 2.32
N LEU A 118 23.61 -10.33 1.13
CA LEU A 118 23.87 -11.06 -0.12
C LEU A 118 25.37 -11.08 -0.46
N ALA A 119 26.07 -9.94 -0.30
CA ALA A 119 27.51 -9.88 -0.52
C ALA A 119 28.26 -10.83 0.43
N LYS A 120 27.90 -10.86 1.72
CA LYS A 120 28.45 -11.82 2.69
C LYS A 120 28.17 -13.28 2.33
N LYS A 121 27.07 -13.56 1.61
CA LYS A 121 26.70 -14.90 1.14
C LYS A 121 27.45 -15.36 -0.10
N GLY A 122 28.24 -14.50 -0.72
CA GLY A 122 29.06 -14.82 -1.89
C GLY A 122 28.21 -15.16 -3.11
N VAL A 123 27.33 -14.25 -3.52
CA VAL A 123 26.58 -14.34 -4.78
C VAL A 123 27.40 -13.75 -5.92
N ASP A 124 27.20 -14.26 -7.15
CA ASP A 124 27.97 -13.78 -8.31
C ASP A 124 27.39 -12.47 -8.88
N ARG A 125 26.10 -12.24 -8.73
CA ARG A 125 25.38 -11.03 -9.20
C ARG A 125 24.24 -10.72 -8.24
N ILE A 126 23.87 -9.45 -8.13
CA ILE A 126 22.67 -9.04 -7.37
C ILE A 126 21.66 -8.46 -8.35
N PHE A 127 20.44 -9.01 -8.34
CA PHE A 127 19.34 -8.59 -9.18
C PHE A 127 18.30 -7.80 -8.38
N MET A 128 18.05 -6.56 -8.79
CA MET A 128 17.01 -5.69 -8.20
C MET A 128 16.47 -4.74 -9.27
N PRO A 129 15.44 -5.17 -10.05
CA PRO A 129 14.91 -4.36 -11.14
C PRO A 129 14.13 -3.15 -10.64
N SER A 130 14.17 -2.07 -11.40
CA SER A 130 13.29 -0.92 -11.26
C SER A 130 12.04 -1.17 -12.11
N VAL A 131 10.98 -1.72 -11.50
CA VAL A 131 9.71 -2.00 -12.18
C VAL A 131 8.74 -0.86 -11.92
N THR A 132 8.31 -0.15 -12.96
CA THR A 132 7.46 1.03 -12.81
C THR A 132 5.98 0.70 -12.75
N THR A 133 5.58 -0.48 -13.25
CA THR A 133 4.20 -0.92 -13.32
C THR A 133 4.05 -2.36 -12.84
N VAL A 134 2.96 -2.66 -12.18
CA VAL A 134 2.54 -4.02 -11.81
C VAL A 134 1.10 -4.20 -12.31
N PRO A 135 0.78 -5.33 -12.97
CA PRO A 135 -0.57 -5.58 -13.43
C PRO A 135 -1.60 -5.40 -12.32
N SER A 136 -2.67 -4.69 -12.60
CA SER A 136 -3.79 -4.55 -11.66
C SER A 136 -4.66 -5.80 -11.69
N GLU A 137 -5.09 -6.25 -10.51
CA GLU A 137 -6.07 -7.32 -10.37
C GLU A 137 -7.48 -6.77 -10.55
N ASN A 138 -7.71 -5.53 -10.16
CA ASN A 138 -8.95 -4.79 -10.38
C ASN A 138 -8.77 -3.86 -11.58
N THR A 139 -9.47 -4.15 -12.69
CA THR A 139 -9.17 -3.58 -14.01
C THR A 139 -9.86 -2.25 -14.31
N GLU A 140 -10.89 -1.87 -13.56
CA GLU A 140 -11.81 -0.85 -14.09
C GLU A 140 -11.33 0.59 -13.99
N LYS A 141 -10.42 0.97 -13.07
CA LYS A 141 -10.03 2.40 -12.91
C LYS A 141 -8.63 2.64 -12.34
N THR A 142 -7.80 1.65 -12.31
CA THR A 142 -6.48 1.78 -11.70
C THR A 142 -5.40 2.10 -12.73
N SER A 143 -4.55 3.06 -12.40
CA SER A 143 -3.22 3.08 -12.99
C SER A 143 -2.46 1.85 -12.47
N GLN A 144 -1.54 1.34 -13.27
CA GLN A 144 -0.66 0.23 -12.87
C GLN A 144 0.65 0.73 -12.24
N SER A 145 0.67 1.98 -11.78
CA SER A 145 1.90 2.62 -11.31
C SER A 145 2.36 2.06 -9.96
N MET A 146 3.63 1.69 -9.88
CA MET A 146 4.26 1.29 -8.62
C MET A 146 4.62 2.52 -7.80
N CYS A 147 4.66 2.37 -6.47
CA CYS A 147 5.12 3.42 -5.55
C CYS A 147 6.48 3.99 -5.98
N ALA A 148 6.60 5.32 -5.99
CA ALA A 148 7.82 6.02 -6.42
C ALA A 148 9.08 5.56 -5.68
N VAL A 149 8.98 5.27 -4.37
CA VAL A 149 10.09 4.74 -3.58
C VAL A 149 10.47 3.33 -4.06
N VAL A 150 9.49 2.44 -4.22
CA VAL A 150 9.76 1.05 -4.63
C VAL A 150 10.43 0.98 -5.99
N LYS A 151 9.90 1.69 -6.98
CA LYS A 151 10.46 1.68 -8.35
C LYS A 151 11.74 2.48 -8.49
N GLY A 152 11.95 3.51 -7.67
CA GLY A 152 13.13 4.37 -7.71
C GLY A 152 14.31 3.84 -6.88
N TYR A 153 14.08 2.96 -5.93
CA TYR A 153 15.12 2.55 -4.97
C TYR A 153 16.32 1.84 -5.60
N PRO A 154 16.18 1.00 -6.65
CA PRO A 154 17.33 0.45 -7.34
C PRO A 154 18.26 1.53 -7.92
N ILE A 155 17.72 2.68 -8.35
CA ILE A 155 18.50 3.83 -8.82
C ILE A 155 19.20 4.52 -7.65
N VAL A 156 18.54 4.64 -6.49
CA VAL A 156 19.15 5.17 -5.27
C VAL A 156 20.37 4.31 -4.90
N VAL A 157 20.19 2.99 -4.81
CA VAL A 157 21.28 2.04 -4.53
C VAL A 157 22.43 2.19 -5.53
N ARG A 158 22.13 2.24 -6.83
CA ARG A 158 23.16 2.40 -7.88
C ARG A 158 24.03 3.63 -7.67
N ASN A 159 23.44 4.72 -7.14
CA ASN A 159 24.16 5.99 -6.96
C ASN A 159 24.84 6.11 -5.59
N SER A 160 24.26 5.53 -4.53
CA SER A 160 24.73 5.74 -3.14
C SER A 160 25.48 4.53 -2.55
N ASP A 161 25.06 3.30 -2.86
CA ASP A 161 25.53 2.07 -2.19
C ASP A 161 25.69 0.92 -3.21
N ASN A 162 26.31 1.21 -4.34
CA ASN A 162 26.37 0.32 -5.50
C ASN A 162 27.21 -0.94 -5.20
N PRO A 163 26.62 -2.16 -5.22
CA PRO A 163 27.32 -3.40 -4.95
C PRO A 163 28.54 -3.64 -5.84
N THR A 164 28.50 -3.20 -7.11
CA THR A 164 29.64 -3.33 -8.02
C THR A 164 30.84 -2.50 -7.56
N ARG A 165 30.61 -1.31 -7.00
CA ARG A 165 31.68 -0.45 -6.49
C ARG A 165 32.17 -0.88 -5.11
N MET A 166 31.27 -1.40 -4.28
CA MET A 166 31.57 -1.72 -2.88
C MET A 166 32.18 -3.11 -2.70
N TRP A 167 31.77 -4.09 -3.51
CA TRP A 167 32.11 -5.51 -3.31
C TRP A 167 32.50 -6.24 -4.59
N ASP A 168 32.65 -5.52 -5.71
CA ASP A 168 32.93 -6.10 -7.05
C ASP A 168 31.86 -7.12 -7.50
N ILE A 169 30.62 -6.96 -7.03
CA ILE A 169 29.48 -7.80 -7.40
C ILE A 169 28.61 -7.03 -8.40
N PRO A 170 28.45 -7.51 -9.64
CA PRO A 170 27.57 -6.88 -10.62
C PRO A 170 26.16 -6.64 -10.08
N PHE A 171 25.67 -5.39 -10.22
CA PHE A 171 24.34 -4.98 -9.77
C PHE A 171 23.40 -4.79 -10.95
N ASP A 172 22.54 -5.79 -11.17
CA ASP A 172 21.56 -5.81 -12.23
C ASP A 172 20.27 -5.11 -11.81
N ALA A 173 20.15 -3.84 -12.18
CA ALA A 173 18.99 -3.01 -11.88
C ALA A 173 18.39 -2.44 -13.18
N PRO A 174 17.85 -3.31 -14.08
CA PRO A 174 17.19 -2.85 -15.29
C PRO A 174 15.95 -2.05 -14.97
N LEU A 175 15.64 -1.09 -15.84
CA LEU A 175 14.39 -0.34 -15.79
C LEU A 175 13.35 -1.01 -16.69
N PHE A 176 12.25 -1.43 -16.09
CA PHE A 176 11.13 -2.04 -16.77
C PHE A 176 9.86 -1.21 -16.61
N HIS A 177 9.21 -0.97 -17.74
CA HIS A 177 7.89 -0.35 -17.80
C HIS A 177 6.94 -1.30 -18.55
N TRP A 178 6.05 -1.98 -17.83
CA TRP A 178 5.24 -3.08 -18.32
C TRP A 178 3.73 -2.74 -18.32
N PRO A 179 3.28 -1.82 -19.16
CA PRO A 179 1.85 -1.50 -19.26
C PRO A 179 1.04 -2.64 -19.88
N SER A 180 1.71 -3.55 -20.60
CA SER A 180 1.10 -4.71 -21.24
C SER A 180 1.99 -5.95 -21.13
N PRO A 181 1.43 -7.16 -21.29
CA PRO A 181 2.22 -8.39 -21.39
C PRO A 181 3.21 -8.38 -22.58
N GLU A 182 2.88 -7.72 -23.67
CA GLU A 182 3.73 -7.57 -24.86
C GLU A 182 4.96 -6.72 -24.53
N ASP A 183 4.77 -5.61 -23.83
CA ASP A 183 5.86 -4.74 -23.37
C ASP A 183 6.80 -5.48 -22.43
N ARG A 184 6.24 -6.26 -21.49
CA ARG A 184 7.05 -7.11 -20.60
C ARG A 184 7.88 -8.11 -21.40
N ASN A 185 7.27 -8.83 -22.35
CA ASN A 185 7.95 -9.79 -23.18
C ASN A 185 9.08 -9.13 -23.98
N ARG A 186 8.82 -8.01 -24.64
CA ARG A 186 9.79 -7.26 -25.43
C ARG A 186 10.99 -6.80 -24.60
N GLN A 187 10.73 -6.13 -23.48
CA GLN A 187 11.77 -5.54 -22.64
C GLN A 187 12.61 -6.60 -21.94
N LEU A 188 11.98 -7.65 -21.42
CA LEU A 188 12.70 -8.70 -20.69
C LEU A 188 13.53 -9.56 -21.63
N THR A 189 13.00 -9.91 -22.83
CA THR A 189 13.80 -10.66 -23.83
C THR A 189 14.96 -9.84 -24.38
N ALA A 190 14.79 -8.53 -24.60
CA ALA A 190 15.88 -7.66 -25.03
C ALA A 190 16.98 -7.58 -23.96
N TRP A 191 16.62 -7.36 -22.72
CA TRP A 191 17.57 -7.27 -21.61
C TRP A 191 18.32 -8.58 -21.37
N MET A 192 17.62 -9.73 -21.41
CA MET A 192 18.25 -11.06 -21.25
C MET A 192 19.22 -11.38 -22.38
N LYS A 193 18.87 -11.01 -23.62
CA LYS A 193 19.76 -11.16 -24.76
C LYS A 193 21.02 -10.31 -24.65
N GLU A 194 20.87 -9.05 -24.24
CA GLU A 194 21.97 -8.10 -24.12
C GLU A 194 22.91 -8.45 -22.96
N THR A 195 22.35 -8.76 -21.79
CA THR A 195 23.12 -8.93 -20.56
C THR A 195 23.67 -10.34 -20.39
N PHE A 196 22.89 -11.37 -20.77
CA PHE A 196 23.22 -12.78 -20.48
C PHE A 196 23.38 -13.62 -21.74
N GLN A 197 23.21 -13.06 -22.95
CA GLN A 197 23.27 -13.78 -24.24
C GLN A 197 22.22 -14.90 -24.34
N ILE A 198 21.10 -14.77 -23.64
CA ILE A 198 20.00 -15.74 -23.61
C ILE A 198 19.02 -15.46 -24.76
N SER A 199 18.58 -16.51 -25.44
CA SER A 199 17.67 -16.37 -26.57
C SER A 199 16.28 -15.87 -26.14
N PRO A 200 15.56 -15.15 -27.04
CA PRO A 200 14.18 -14.74 -26.75
C PRO A 200 13.23 -15.92 -26.49
N GLU A 201 13.47 -17.07 -27.10
CA GLU A 201 12.66 -18.27 -26.90
C GLU A 201 12.84 -18.84 -25.48
N GLU A 202 14.08 -18.99 -25.05
CA GLU A 202 14.44 -19.45 -23.71
C GLU A 202 13.89 -18.48 -22.64
N THR A 203 14.02 -17.17 -22.87
CA THR A 203 13.47 -16.14 -21.98
C THR A 203 11.93 -16.23 -21.87
N ARG A 204 11.21 -16.40 -22.99
CA ARG A 204 9.74 -16.54 -22.98
C ARG A 204 9.30 -17.82 -22.24
N ARG A 205 10.02 -18.93 -22.42
CA ARG A 205 9.77 -20.17 -21.67
C ARG A 205 9.89 -19.93 -20.16
N ALA A 206 10.98 -19.31 -19.73
CA ALA A 206 11.21 -18.99 -18.32
C ALA A 206 10.17 -18.01 -17.76
N MET A 207 9.74 -17.02 -18.54
CA MET A 207 8.62 -16.14 -18.14
C MET A 207 7.34 -16.92 -17.87
N LYS A 208 6.99 -17.87 -18.78
CA LYS A 208 5.79 -18.69 -18.62
C LYS A 208 5.86 -19.54 -17.35
N ALA A 209 7.00 -20.14 -17.05
CA ALA A 209 7.21 -20.88 -15.80
C ALA A 209 7.09 -19.98 -14.56
N GLY A 210 7.65 -18.78 -14.61
CA GLY A 210 7.52 -17.76 -13.57
C GLY A 210 6.06 -17.31 -13.36
N ASP A 211 5.31 -17.06 -14.43
CA ASP A 211 3.88 -16.69 -14.36
C ASP A 211 3.06 -17.78 -13.69
N LYS A 212 3.29 -19.04 -14.05
CA LYS A 212 2.61 -20.18 -13.44
C LYS A 212 2.93 -20.30 -11.94
N ALA A 213 4.19 -20.10 -11.54
CA ALA A 213 4.56 -20.08 -10.13
C ALA A 213 3.85 -18.96 -9.36
N GLN A 214 3.75 -17.77 -9.95
CA GLN A 214 3.04 -16.63 -9.36
C GLN A 214 1.53 -16.89 -9.24
N GLU A 215 0.94 -17.54 -10.24
CA GLU A 215 -0.48 -17.94 -10.21
C GLU A 215 -0.74 -19.01 -9.14
N MET A 216 0.13 -20.02 -9.04
CA MET A 216 0.05 -21.03 -7.98
C MET A 216 0.11 -20.40 -6.59
N PHE A 217 1.02 -19.45 -6.38
CA PHE A 217 1.11 -18.68 -5.13
C PHE A 217 -0.23 -18.02 -4.79
N ARG A 218 -0.78 -17.25 -5.73
CA ARG A 218 -2.05 -16.52 -5.53
C ARG A 218 -3.20 -17.47 -5.22
N HIS A 219 -3.30 -18.56 -5.98
CA HIS A 219 -4.37 -19.53 -5.81
C HIS A 219 -4.33 -20.22 -4.44
N GLN A 220 -3.13 -20.63 -4.02
CA GLN A 220 -2.95 -21.27 -2.71
C GLN A 220 -3.24 -20.32 -1.55
N LEU A 221 -2.83 -19.03 -1.69
CA LEU A 221 -3.08 -18.02 -0.67
C LEU A 221 -4.58 -17.69 -0.55
N LEU A 222 -5.28 -17.52 -1.67
CA LEU A 222 -6.72 -17.29 -1.70
C LEU A 222 -7.51 -18.49 -1.13
N ALA A 223 -7.09 -19.71 -1.44
CA ALA A 223 -7.70 -20.91 -0.87
C ALA A 223 -7.53 -20.97 0.66
N ALA A 224 -6.36 -20.59 1.16
CA ALA A 224 -6.12 -20.48 2.60
C ALA A 224 -6.99 -19.38 3.25
N GLY A 225 -7.17 -18.24 2.58
CA GLY A 225 -8.07 -17.18 3.02
C GLY A 225 -9.53 -17.62 3.10
N ALA A 226 -10.01 -18.31 2.07
CA ALA A 226 -11.36 -18.86 2.03
C ALA A 226 -11.61 -19.84 3.19
N ALA A 227 -10.64 -20.69 3.50
CA ALA A 227 -10.74 -21.63 4.63
C ALA A 227 -10.84 -20.91 5.99
N VAL A 228 -10.14 -19.79 6.17
CA VAL A 228 -10.24 -18.98 7.40
C VAL A 228 -11.61 -18.32 7.50
N LEU A 229 -12.14 -17.77 6.41
CA LEU A 229 -13.48 -17.15 6.40
C LEU A 229 -14.57 -18.17 6.74
N ASP A 230 -14.54 -19.33 6.10
CA ASP A 230 -15.47 -20.45 6.39
C ASP A 230 -15.39 -20.92 7.86
N MET A 231 -14.18 -20.96 8.41
CA MET A 231 -13.97 -21.33 9.81
C MET A 231 -14.60 -20.30 10.77
N VAL A 232 -14.33 -19.00 10.60
CA VAL A 232 -14.83 -17.97 11.53
C VAL A 232 -16.33 -17.81 11.43
N GLU A 233 -16.93 -18.02 10.25
CA GLU A 233 -18.38 -18.04 10.07
C GLU A 233 -19.03 -19.21 10.80
N LYS A 234 -18.49 -20.43 10.64
CA LYS A 234 -19.01 -21.63 11.33
C LYS A 234 -18.89 -21.58 12.85
N GLU A 235 -17.84 -20.94 13.35
CA GLU A 235 -17.57 -20.83 14.79
C GLU A 235 -18.19 -19.58 15.41
N ASP A 236 -18.93 -18.76 14.65
CA ASP A 236 -19.43 -17.43 15.04
C ASP A 236 -18.36 -16.55 15.69
N ARG A 237 -17.18 -16.54 15.09
CA ARG A 237 -16.01 -15.74 15.50
C ARG A 237 -15.75 -14.64 14.48
N PHE A 238 -14.70 -13.88 14.71
CA PHE A 238 -14.21 -12.93 13.72
C PHE A 238 -12.71 -13.12 13.45
N ALA A 239 -12.29 -12.73 12.26
CA ALA A 239 -10.91 -12.60 11.87
C ALA A 239 -10.57 -11.12 11.61
N VAL A 240 -9.30 -10.80 11.65
CA VAL A 240 -8.79 -9.48 11.31
C VAL A 240 -8.13 -9.50 9.95
N VAL A 241 -8.57 -8.66 9.03
CA VAL A 241 -7.79 -8.29 7.85
C VAL A 241 -6.74 -7.28 8.31
N LEU A 242 -5.48 -7.70 8.41
CA LEU A 242 -4.37 -6.83 8.70
C LEU A 242 -3.83 -6.28 7.36
N ALA A 243 -4.45 -5.17 6.93
CA ALA A 243 -4.19 -4.60 5.62
C ALA A 243 -2.88 -3.84 5.58
N SER A 244 -2.06 -4.21 4.62
CA SER A 244 -0.74 -3.66 4.44
C SER A 244 -0.29 -3.81 2.99
N ARG A 245 0.76 -3.10 2.62
CA ARG A 245 1.45 -3.38 1.35
C ARG A 245 2.29 -4.64 1.48
N PRO A 246 2.56 -5.36 0.39
CA PRO A 246 3.26 -6.64 0.43
C PRO A 246 4.57 -6.61 1.24
N TYR A 247 5.37 -5.57 1.10
CA TYR A 247 6.64 -5.42 1.82
C TYR A 247 6.50 -5.07 3.31
N GLN A 248 5.29 -4.72 3.77
CA GLN A 248 4.99 -4.57 5.20
C GLN A 248 4.63 -5.92 5.85
N ASN A 249 4.58 -7.02 5.08
CA ASN A 249 4.42 -8.37 5.63
C ASN A 249 5.72 -8.92 6.24
N ASP A 250 6.83 -8.21 6.10
CA ASP A 250 8.06 -8.49 6.83
C ASP A 250 7.85 -8.30 8.35
N SER A 251 8.23 -9.29 9.14
CA SER A 251 7.96 -9.32 10.58
C SER A 251 8.66 -8.18 11.34
N LEU A 252 9.85 -7.75 10.88
CA LEU A 252 10.52 -6.60 11.47
C LEU A 252 9.76 -5.29 11.17
N VAL A 253 9.16 -5.19 9.97
CA VAL A 253 8.42 -3.99 9.54
C VAL A 253 7.05 -3.89 10.22
N ASN A 254 6.37 -5.02 10.41
CA ASN A 254 5.04 -5.05 11.04
C ASN A 254 5.08 -5.28 12.56
N HIS A 255 6.29 -5.35 13.15
CA HIS A 255 6.50 -5.53 14.60
C HIS A 255 5.81 -6.79 15.15
N ASP A 256 5.83 -7.90 14.42
CA ASP A 256 5.19 -9.16 14.78
C ASP A 256 3.70 -9.02 15.16
N LEU A 257 2.99 -8.05 14.54
CA LEU A 257 1.56 -7.83 14.76
C LEU A 257 0.70 -9.07 14.48
N PRO A 258 0.94 -9.84 13.38
CA PRO A 258 0.19 -11.07 13.13
C PRO A 258 0.33 -12.07 14.28
N GLU A 259 1.53 -12.27 14.79
CA GLU A 259 1.84 -13.16 15.92
C GLU A 259 1.16 -12.66 17.20
N MET A 260 1.14 -11.35 17.41
CA MET A 260 0.46 -10.72 18.55
C MET A 260 -1.04 -10.99 18.51
N LEU A 261 -1.70 -10.83 17.35
CA LEU A 261 -3.13 -11.10 17.16
C LEU A 261 -3.46 -12.58 17.33
N CYS A 262 -2.69 -13.47 16.71
CA CYS A 262 -2.84 -14.91 16.86
C CYS A 262 -2.61 -15.36 18.31
N GLY A 263 -1.67 -14.73 19.02
CA GLY A 263 -1.46 -14.94 20.45
C GLY A 263 -2.64 -14.52 21.34
N MET A 264 -3.56 -13.73 20.81
CA MET A 264 -4.84 -13.35 21.43
C MET A 264 -6.02 -14.19 20.92
N GLY A 265 -5.75 -15.26 20.12
CA GLY A 265 -6.77 -16.13 19.55
C GLY A 265 -7.51 -15.57 18.34
N ILE A 266 -7.00 -14.50 17.71
CA ILE A 266 -7.63 -13.85 16.57
C ILE A 266 -6.95 -14.30 15.28
N PRO A 267 -7.68 -14.97 14.35
CA PRO A 267 -7.17 -15.29 13.01
C PRO A 267 -6.85 -14.04 12.21
N VAL A 268 -5.75 -14.08 11.45
CA VAL A 268 -5.27 -12.91 10.69
C VAL A 268 -5.16 -13.24 9.22
N LEU A 269 -5.78 -12.39 8.39
CA LEU A 269 -5.69 -12.43 6.92
C LEU A 269 -4.79 -11.29 6.41
N THR A 270 -4.09 -11.55 5.31
CA THR A 270 -3.43 -10.51 4.51
C THR A 270 -4.43 -9.94 3.49
N ALA A 271 -4.19 -8.72 3.00
CA ALA A 271 -5.10 -8.09 2.02
C ALA A 271 -5.22 -8.93 0.72
N ASP A 272 -4.16 -9.62 0.31
CA ASP A 272 -4.15 -10.47 -0.89
C ASP A 272 -4.62 -11.92 -0.63
N SER A 273 -5.00 -12.25 0.61
CA SER A 273 -5.60 -13.54 0.95
C SER A 273 -7.13 -13.51 1.01
N VAL A 274 -7.75 -12.33 0.93
CA VAL A 274 -9.21 -12.18 1.03
C VAL A 274 -9.86 -12.48 -0.33
N PRO A 275 -10.67 -13.55 -0.45
CA PRO A 275 -11.40 -13.86 -1.68
C PRO A 275 -12.35 -12.71 -2.08
N GLY A 276 -12.53 -12.51 -3.37
CA GLY A 276 -13.44 -11.49 -3.90
C GLY A 276 -12.85 -10.06 -3.96
N ALA A 277 -11.68 -9.81 -3.38
CA ALA A 277 -11.11 -8.46 -3.35
C ALA A 277 -10.86 -7.87 -4.75
N ALA A 278 -10.49 -8.69 -5.74
CA ALA A 278 -10.27 -8.24 -7.11
C ALA A 278 -11.56 -7.86 -7.86
N GLN A 279 -12.72 -8.32 -7.41
CA GLN A 279 -14.04 -8.10 -8.03
C GLN A 279 -14.80 -6.92 -7.43
N VAL A 280 -14.32 -6.31 -6.35
CA VAL A 280 -14.99 -5.19 -5.69
C VAL A 280 -15.02 -3.96 -6.61
N ASP A 281 -16.19 -3.37 -6.78
CA ASP A 281 -16.33 -2.08 -7.47
C ASP A 281 -15.79 -0.94 -6.60
N LEU A 282 -14.73 -0.30 -7.06
CA LEU A 282 -14.10 0.84 -6.40
C LEU A 282 -14.60 2.20 -6.90
N SER A 283 -15.65 2.25 -7.71
CA SER A 283 -16.24 3.49 -8.21
C SER A 283 -16.81 4.39 -7.09
N CYS A 284 -17.11 3.79 -5.95
CA CYS A 284 -17.52 4.47 -4.72
C CYS A 284 -16.38 5.21 -3.99
N SER A 285 -15.13 4.98 -4.40
CA SER A 285 -13.97 5.68 -3.81
C SER A 285 -13.83 7.10 -4.36
N ARG A 286 -13.52 8.06 -3.48
CA ARG A 286 -13.10 9.40 -3.89
C ARG A 286 -11.74 9.39 -4.58
N LEU A 287 -10.93 8.35 -4.31
CA LEU A 287 -9.56 8.26 -4.79
C LEU A 287 -9.51 7.67 -6.20
N ASP A 288 -8.64 8.23 -7.03
CA ASP A 288 -8.17 7.51 -8.20
C ASP A 288 -7.21 6.41 -7.75
N VAL A 289 -7.60 5.17 -7.96
CA VAL A 289 -6.79 4.03 -7.54
C VAL A 289 -5.64 3.85 -8.53
N VAL A 290 -4.47 4.36 -8.18
CA VAL A 290 -3.28 4.39 -9.06
C VAL A 290 -2.31 3.24 -8.82
N ASN A 291 -2.60 2.35 -7.88
CA ASN A 291 -1.71 1.29 -7.45
C ASN A 291 -2.51 0.05 -7.05
N ASN A 292 -2.08 -1.13 -7.52
CA ASN A 292 -2.76 -2.39 -7.21
C ASN A 292 -2.84 -2.68 -5.70
N PHE A 293 -1.83 -2.30 -4.92
CA PHE A 293 -1.84 -2.53 -3.48
C PHE A 293 -2.89 -1.66 -2.77
N HIS A 294 -3.11 -0.43 -3.27
CA HIS A 294 -4.19 0.42 -2.78
C HIS A 294 -5.56 -0.14 -3.14
N ALA A 295 -5.72 -0.69 -4.35
CA ALA A 295 -6.94 -1.39 -4.75
C ALA A 295 -7.28 -2.51 -3.77
N ARG A 296 -6.33 -3.39 -3.47
CA ARG A 296 -6.51 -4.48 -2.49
C ARG A 296 -6.91 -3.96 -1.11
N MET A 297 -6.26 -2.88 -0.62
CA MET A 297 -6.56 -2.33 0.70
C MET A 297 -7.96 -1.71 0.75
N LEU A 298 -8.39 -0.99 -0.29
CA LEU A 298 -9.75 -0.43 -0.38
C LEU A 298 -10.79 -1.55 -0.53
N SER A 299 -10.57 -2.50 -1.43
CA SER A 299 -11.47 -3.62 -1.65
C SER A 299 -11.69 -4.45 -0.40
N THR A 300 -10.60 -4.76 0.32
CA THR A 300 -10.71 -5.54 1.56
C THR A 300 -11.32 -4.76 2.71
N ALA A 301 -11.22 -3.43 2.72
CA ALA A 301 -11.93 -2.59 3.69
C ALA A 301 -13.45 -2.62 3.43
N ILE A 302 -13.88 -2.59 2.16
CA ILE A 302 -15.29 -2.73 1.77
C ILE A 302 -15.80 -4.10 2.20
N LEU A 303 -15.10 -5.20 1.84
CA LEU A 303 -15.48 -6.56 2.22
C LEU A 303 -15.54 -6.74 3.74
N ALA A 304 -14.59 -6.15 4.49
CA ALA A 304 -14.62 -6.20 5.95
C ALA A 304 -15.76 -5.38 6.56
N ALA A 305 -16.17 -4.29 5.91
CA ALA A 305 -17.32 -3.53 6.34
C ALA A 305 -18.64 -4.29 6.11
N GLU A 306 -18.75 -5.02 5.00
CA GLU A 306 -19.93 -5.80 4.63
C GLU A 306 -20.06 -7.12 5.40
N ASN A 307 -18.95 -7.70 5.86
CA ASN A 307 -18.92 -9.02 6.51
C ASN A 307 -18.87 -8.87 8.04
N PRO A 308 -19.86 -9.42 8.80
CA PRO A 308 -19.89 -9.33 10.26
C PRO A 308 -18.78 -10.13 10.95
N HIS A 309 -18.14 -11.06 10.24
CA HIS A 309 -17.03 -11.89 10.76
C HIS A 309 -15.66 -11.34 10.40
N LEU A 310 -15.57 -10.14 9.80
CA LEU A 310 -14.31 -9.49 9.49
C LEU A 310 -14.17 -8.14 10.19
N GLU A 311 -13.00 -7.93 10.78
CA GLU A 311 -12.56 -6.64 11.29
C GLU A 311 -11.31 -6.16 10.54
N TYR A 312 -10.99 -4.88 10.65
CA TYR A 312 -9.96 -4.29 9.82
C TYR A 312 -8.92 -3.50 10.62
N ILE A 313 -7.67 -3.86 10.43
CA ILE A 313 -6.54 -3.10 10.97
C ILE A 313 -5.65 -2.69 9.79
N GLN A 314 -5.32 -1.40 9.68
CA GLN A 314 -4.43 -0.90 8.64
C GLN A 314 -3.04 -0.61 9.22
N ILE A 315 -2.00 -1.16 8.59
CA ILE A 315 -0.62 -0.75 8.84
C ILE A 315 -0.29 0.44 7.94
N VAL A 316 0.18 1.50 8.56
CA VAL A 316 0.62 2.75 7.92
C VAL A 316 2.09 2.95 8.20
N SER A 317 2.89 3.22 7.17
CA SER A 317 4.30 3.57 7.37
C SER A 317 4.46 5.04 7.74
N PHE A 318 5.27 5.32 8.75
CA PHE A 318 5.70 6.69 9.04
C PHE A 318 6.34 7.33 7.80
N GLY A 319 5.96 8.57 7.50
CA GLY A 319 6.46 9.31 6.33
C GLY A 319 5.81 8.91 4.99
N CYS A 320 4.92 7.90 4.95
CA CYS A 320 4.20 7.53 3.74
C CYS A 320 3.01 8.45 3.48
N GLY A 321 3.17 9.41 2.59
CA GLY A 321 2.07 10.31 2.26
C GLY A 321 0.95 9.68 1.43
N HIS A 322 1.15 8.50 0.85
CA HIS A 322 0.08 7.73 0.24
C HIS A 322 -0.87 7.16 1.30
N ASP A 323 -0.36 6.79 2.48
CA ASP A 323 -1.18 6.30 3.57
C ASP A 323 -2.11 7.38 4.13
N ALA A 324 -1.72 8.65 4.07
CA ALA A 324 -2.51 9.76 4.59
C ALA A 324 -3.91 9.83 3.95
N TYR A 325 -4.00 9.82 2.61
CA TYR A 325 -5.30 9.85 1.93
C TYR A 325 -5.99 8.48 1.92
N LEU A 326 -5.21 7.40 1.87
CA LEU A 326 -5.76 6.05 1.86
C LEU A 326 -6.47 5.71 3.17
N SER A 327 -5.87 6.07 4.32
CA SER A 327 -6.48 5.86 5.63
C SER A 327 -7.78 6.64 5.80
N ASP A 328 -7.81 7.91 5.38
CA ASP A 328 -9.02 8.73 5.41
C ASP A 328 -10.15 8.09 4.59
N GLU A 329 -9.81 7.55 3.41
CA GLU A 329 -10.80 6.91 2.55
C GLU A 329 -11.30 5.58 3.08
N ILE A 330 -10.41 4.74 3.63
CA ILE A 330 -10.78 3.47 4.28
C ILE A 330 -11.72 3.73 5.46
N ILE A 331 -11.41 4.71 6.30
CA ILE A 331 -12.27 5.09 7.44
C ILE A 331 -13.65 5.54 6.94
N ARG A 332 -13.70 6.37 5.88
CA ARG A 332 -14.97 6.82 5.29
C ARG A 332 -15.79 5.64 4.77
N LEU A 333 -15.20 4.81 3.92
CA LEU A 333 -15.88 3.68 3.31
C LEU A 333 -16.48 2.74 4.36
N MET A 334 -15.69 2.32 5.34
CA MET A 334 -16.15 1.41 6.38
C MET A 334 -17.27 2.02 7.23
N LYS A 335 -17.13 3.31 7.58
CA LYS A 335 -18.13 4.02 8.36
C LYS A 335 -19.44 4.22 7.60
N GLU A 336 -19.39 4.55 6.31
CA GLU A 336 -20.58 4.76 5.49
C GLU A 336 -21.29 3.43 5.16
N ILE A 337 -20.54 2.33 4.93
CA ILE A 337 -21.13 1.03 4.62
C ILE A 337 -21.85 0.44 5.83
N SER A 338 -21.22 0.41 7.00
CA SER A 338 -21.74 -0.35 8.14
C SER A 338 -21.56 0.33 9.50
N GLY A 339 -20.94 1.49 9.57
CA GLY A 339 -20.61 2.14 10.84
C GLY A 339 -19.35 1.58 11.52
N LYS A 340 -18.72 0.52 10.99
CA LYS A 340 -17.46 -0.01 11.52
C LYS A 340 -16.33 1.00 11.38
N THR A 341 -15.41 0.99 12.32
CA THR A 341 -14.22 1.86 12.33
C THR A 341 -12.96 1.01 12.35
N PRO A 342 -12.06 1.14 11.37
CA PRO A 342 -10.81 0.41 11.35
C PRO A 342 -9.84 0.92 12.42
N LEU A 343 -8.92 0.05 12.88
CA LEU A 343 -7.76 0.48 13.65
C LEU A 343 -6.62 0.85 12.70
N VAL A 344 -6.14 2.08 12.74
CA VAL A 344 -4.99 2.53 11.95
C VAL A 344 -3.76 2.55 12.86
N LEU A 345 -2.73 1.77 12.48
CA LEU A 345 -1.47 1.64 13.22
C LEU A 345 -0.32 2.21 12.40
N LYS A 346 0.28 3.30 12.90
CA LYS A 346 1.42 3.95 12.26
C LYS A 346 2.70 3.39 12.85
N LEU A 347 3.51 2.75 12.00
CA LEU A 347 4.73 2.04 12.36
C LEU A 347 5.95 2.68 11.70
N ASP A 348 7.06 2.63 12.40
CA ASP A 348 8.40 3.03 11.93
C ASP A 348 9.45 2.00 12.39
N GLU A 349 10.72 2.37 12.41
CA GLU A 349 11.81 1.52 12.89
C GLU A 349 11.96 1.45 14.41
N SER A 350 11.14 2.20 15.16
CA SER A 350 11.22 2.25 16.63
C SER A 350 10.57 1.01 17.26
N ASP A 351 11.09 0.56 18.37
CA ASP A 351 10.45 -0.51 19.15
C ASP A 351 9.31 0.07 20.02
N ILE A 352 8.08 -0.14 19.57
CA ILE A 352 6.85 0.38 20.18
C ILE A 352 5.90 -0.71 20.68
N GLN A 353 6.42 -1.90 21.00
CA GLN A 353 5.63 -3.09 21.37
C GLN A 353 4.59 -2.82 22.47
N GLY A 354 4.94 -2.06 23.52
CA GLY A 354 4.02 -1.74 24.62
C GLY A 354 2.79 -0.96 24.17
N PRO A 355 2.95 0.26 23.64
CA PRO A 355 1.85 1.07 23.12
C PRO A 355 1.04 0.37 22.03
N LEU A 356 1.70 -0.38 21.14
CA LEU A 356 1.06 -1.14 20.07
C LEU A 356 0.08 -2.18 20.63
N ARG A 357 0.53 -2.97 21.62
CA ARG A 357 -0.28 -3.99 22.29
C ARG A 357 -1.52 -3.39 22.97
N ILE A 358 -1.38 -2.23 23.60
CA ILE A 358 -2.51 -1.56 24.27
C ILE A 358 -3.55 -1.15 23.23
N ARG A 359 -3.15 -0.55 22.11
CA ARG A 359 -4.06 -0.11 21.04
C ARG A 359 -4.79 -1.30 20.40
N VAL A 360 -4.07 -2.38 20.09
CA VAL A 360 -4.65 -3.60 19.53
C VAL A 360 -5.67 -4.22 20.52
N ARG A 361 -5.32 -4.37 21.78
CA ARG A 361 -6.25 -4.91 22.81
C ARG A 361 -7.49 -4.04 22.96
N SER A 362 -7.33 -2.71 23.05
CA SER A 362 -8.47 -1.80 23.14
C SER A 362 -9.41 -1.93 21.96
N PHE A 363 -8.89 -2.07 20.76
CA PHE A 363 -9.67 -2.31 19.57
C PHE A 363 -10.44 -3.64 19.63
N LEU A 364 -9.75 -4.74 19.96
CA LEU A 364 -10.38 -6.07 20.06
C LEU A 364 -11.45 -6.14 21.14
N GLU A 365 -11.23 -5.50 22.29
CA GLU A 365 -12.23 -5.40 23.36
C GLU A 365 -13.46 -4.59 22.90
N THR A 366 -13.27 -3.51 22.16
CA THR A 366 -14.37 -2.74 21.56
C THR A 366 -15.21 -3.59 20.61
N VAL A 367 -14.55 -4.38 19.76
CA VAL A 367 -15.23 -5.31 18.84
C VAL A 367 -15.99 -6.39 19.64
N ALA A 368 -15.36 -7.00 20.64
CA ALA A 368 -15.99 -8.03 21.48
C ALA A 368 -17.23 -7.49 22.20
N MET A 369 -17.14 -6.30 22.81
CA MET A 369 -18.29 -5.65 23.47
C MET A 369 -19.43 -5.36 22.48
N GLY A 370 -19.13 -4.89 21.27
CA GLY A 370 -20.14 -4.65 20.22
C GLY A 370 -20.87 -5.95 19.86
N ARG A 371 -20.15 -7.05 19.72
CA ARG A 371 -20.72 -8.39 19.43
C ARG A 371 -21.58 -8.90 20.60
N GLU A 372 -21.13 -8.79 21.83
CA GLU A 372 -21.91 -9.14 23.04
C GLU A 372 -23.21 -8.34 23.15
N GLN A 373 -23.17 -7.05 22.80
CA GLN A 373 -24.34 -6.18 22.79
C GLN A 373 -25.22 -6.37 21.55
N LYS A 374 -24.85 -7.28 20.66
CA LYS A 374 -25.55 -7.56 19.39
C LYS A 374 -25.78 -6.29 18.57
N VAL A 375 -24.76 -5.44 18.50
CA VAL A 375 -24.81 -4.26 17.62
C VAL A 375 -24.92 -4.74 16.17
N GLU A 376 -26.08 -4.51 15.56
CA GLU A 376 -26.30 -4.81 14.15
C GLU A 376 -25.70 -3.70 13.30
N TYR A 377 -24.78 -4.07 12.44
CA TYR A 377 -24.25 -3.18 11.41
C TYR A 377 -25.09 -3.33 10.15
N ALA A 378 -26.04 -2.41 9.95
CA ALA A 378 -26.84 -2.39 8.72
C ALA A 378 -25.97 -1.97 7.54
N VAL A 379 -25.75 -2.88 6.61
CA VAL A 379 -24.99 -2.61 5.38
C VAL A 379 -25.79 -1.64 4.51
N GLN A 380 -25.19 -0.50 4.20
CA GLN A 380 -25.78 0.54 3.37
C GLN A 380 -25.07 0.62 2.02
N ALA A 381 -25.83 0.92 0.97
CA ALA A 381 -25.26 1.22 -0.34
C ALA A 381 -24.39 2.49 -0.25
N LEU A 382 -23.21 2.41 -0.81
CA LEU A 382 -22.30 3.55 -0.89
C LEU A 382 -22.87 4.65 -1.79
N LYS A 383 -22.74 5.89 -1.35
CA LYS A 383 -23.16 7.07 -2.09
C LYS A 383 -22.11 7.45 -3.14
N ASP A 384 -22.53 8.09 -4.23
CA ASP A 384 -21.60 8.73 -5.17
C ASP A 384 -20.68 9.69 -4.37
N PRO A 385 -19.37 9.50 -4.39
CA PRO A 385 -18.44 10.34 -3.66
C PRO A 385 -18.34 11.77 -4.21
N TYR A 386 -18.85 11.99 -5.43
CA TYR A 386 -18.91 13.28 -6.11
C TYR A 386 -20.36 13.61 -6.53
N PRO A 387 -21.27 13.83 -5.56
CA PRO A 387 -22.68 14.06 -5.86
C PRO A 387 -22.93 15.37 -6.62
N VAL A 388 -22.04 16.35 -6.47
CA VAL A 388 -22.11 17.64 -7.15
C VAL A 388 -20.97 17.71 -8.18
N LYS A 389 -21.35 17.58 -9.46
CA LYS A 389 -20.43 17.65 -10.60
C LYS A 389 -20.55 19.03 -11.26
N PHE A 390 -19.44 19.50 -11.85
CA PHE A 390 -19.48 20.74 -12.65
C PHE A 390 -20.19 20.45 -13.98
N GLU A 391 -21.34 21.08 -14.19
CA GLU A 391 -22.17 20.89 -15.37
C GLU A 391 -22.13 22.11 -16.32
N LYS A 392 -22.76 21.99 -17.49
CA LYS A 392 -22.85 23.11 -18.46
C LYS A 392 -23.54 24.35 -17.89
N THR A 393 -24.50 24.16 -16.99
CA THR A 393 -25.23 25.21 -16.27
C THR A 393 -24.32 25.99 -15.32
N ASP A 394 -23.27 25.36 -14.80
CA ASP A 394 -22.33 25.96 -13.86
C ASP A 394 -21.33 26.91 -14.53
N ARG A 395 -21.34 27.03 -15.85
CA ARG A 395 -20.47 27.97 -16.58
C ARG A 395 -20.67 29.43 -16.19
N GLN A 396 -21.79 29.76 -15.56
CA GLN A 396 -22.07 31.10 -15.06
C GLN A 396 -21.41 31.39 -13.70
N LYS A 397 -21.02 30.34 -12.97
CA LYS A 397 -20.38 30.44 -11.67
C LYS A 397 -18.98 31.03 -11.77
N THR A 398 -18.53 31.65 -10.68
CA THR A 398 -17.15 32.09 -10.55
C THR A 398 -16.26 30.88 -10.27
N VAL A 399 -15.29 30.61 -11.14
CA VAL A 399 -14.36 29.50 -10.99
C VAL A 399 -13.10 29.96 -10.26
N LEU A 400 -12.90 29.51 -9.03
CA LEU A 400 -11.69 29.80 -8.26
C LEU A 400 -10.54 28.88 -8.71
N VAL A 401 -9.42 29.46 -9.09
CA VAL A 401 -8.20 28.75 -9.49
C VAL A 401 -7.18 28.89 -8.39
N PRO A 402 -6.84 27.83 -7.64
CA PRO A 402 -5.89 27.92 -6.53
C PRO A 402 -4.47 28.19 -7.03
N ASN A 403 -3.64 28.76 -6.16
CA ASN A 403 -2.28 29.17 -6.50
C ASN A 403 -1.28 28.00 -6.38
N THR A 404 -1.38 27.00 -7.28
CA THR A 404 -0.39 25.93 -7.35
C THR A 404 0.99 26.43 -7.80
N SER A 405 1.01 27.46 -8.64
CA SER A 405 2.16 28.31 -8.94
C SER A 405 1.61 29.62 -9.52
N HIS A 406 2.25 30.74 -9.19
CA HIS A 406 1.76 32.06 -9.57
C HIS A 406 1.57 32.22 -11.09
N ALA A 407 2.53 31.75 -11.87
CA ALA A 407 2.45 31.78 -13.34
C ALA A 407 1.35 30.87 -13.85
N PHE A 408 1.29 29.62 -13.37
CA PHE A 408 0.31 28.62 -13.81
C PHE A 408 -1.12 29.07 -13.53
N SER A 409 -1.41 29.55 -12.32
CA SER A 409 -2.76 29.94 -11.94
C SER A 409 -3.30 31.11 -12.76
N ARG A 410 -2.44 32.08 -13.09
CA ARG A 410 -2.80 33.22 -13.97
C ARG A 410 -3.04 32.75 -15.41
N ILE A 411 -2.19 31.89 -15.95
CA ILE A 411 -2.35 31.35 -17.30
C ILE A 411 -3.65 30.53 -17.38
N MET A 412 -3.91 29.67 -16.40
CA MET A 412 -5.12 28.84 -16.36
C MET A 412 -6.38 29.72 -16.21
N SER A 413 -6.36 30.74 -15.36
CA SER A 413 -7.51 31.65 -15.25
C SER A 413 -7.75 32.39 -16.57
N ALA A 414 -6.71 32.85 -17.27
CA ALA A 414 -6.87 33.47 -18.58
C ALA A 414 -7.40 32.48 -19.63
N ALA A 415 -6.89 31.24 -19.62
CA ALA A 415 -7.37 30.17 -20.51
C ALA A 415 -8.84 29.85 -20.27
N PHE A 416 -9.28 29.69 -19.02
CA PHE A 416 -10.70 29.49 -18.69
C PHE A 416 -11.54 30.69 -19.09
N SER A 417 -11.06 31.91 -18.87
CA SER A 417 -11.77 33.12 -19.28
C SER A 417 -11.94 33.23 -20.79
N SER A 418 -10.94 32.80 -21.57
CA SER A 418 -11.04 32.76 -23.04
C SER A 418 -12.11 31.77 -23.52
N GLN A 419 -12.47 30.78 -22.71
CA GLN A 419 -13.55 29.82 -22.97
C GLN A 419 -14.90 30.26 -22.38
N GLY A 420 -15.02 31.51 -21.93
CA GLY A 420 -16.28 32.09 -21.44
C GLY A 420 -16.60 31.74 -19.97
N LEU A 421 -15.64 31.24 -19.19
CA LEU A 421 -15.79 31.06 -17.74
C LEU A 421 -15.36 32.32 -16.97
N ARG A 422 -15.99 32.58 -15.82
CA ARG A 422 -15.55 33.64 -14.91
C ARG A 422 -14.47 33.10 -13.99
N ALA A 423 -13.23 33.03 -14.45
CA ALA A 423 -12.12 32.44 -13.69
C ALA A 423 -11.31 33.49 -12.92
N VAL A 424 -11.01 33.18 -11.66
CA VAL A 424 -10.25 34.05 -10.75
C VAL A 424 -9.08 33.26 -10.17
N ALA A 425 -7.85 33.70 -10.47
CA ALA A 425 -6.66 33.16 -9.81
C ALA A 425 -6.63 33.64 -8.35
N LEU A 426 -6.58 32.73 -7.40
CA LEU A 426 -6.45 33.07 -5.99
C LEU A 426 -5.05 33.63 -5.69
N PRO A 427 -4.92 34.54 -4.70
CA PRO A 427 -3.62 35.00 -4.25
C PRO A 427 -2.84 33.86 -3.58
N VAL A 428 -1.52 34.09 -3.43
CA VAL A 428 -0.68 33.12 -2.68
C VAL A 428 -1.20 32.98 -1.26
N GLY A 429 -1.50 31.76 -0.86
CA GLY A 429 -1.97 31.42 0.49
C GLY A 429 -0.94 31.76 1.56
N ARG A 430 -1.42 32.34 2.66
CA ARG A 430 -0.63 32.71 3.84
C ARG A 430 -1.10 31.91 5.06
N GLU A 431 -0.92 32.46 6.25
CA GLU A 431 -1.24 31.81 7.52
C GLU A 431 -2.64 31.22 7.58
N GLU A 432 -3.65 31.95 7.09
CA GLU A 432 -5.03 31.48 7.10
C GLU A 432 -5.24 30.27 6.20
N ALA A 433 -4.67 30.24 5.01
CA ALA A 433 -4.72 29.07 4.14
C ALA A 433 -4.04 27.86 4.78
N ILE A 434 -2.90 28.05 5.44
CA ILE A 434 -2.18 27.00 6.16
C ILE A 434 -3.05 26.47 7.33
N ARG A 435 -3.66 27.38 8.10
CA ARG A 435 -4.53 27.03 9.22
C ARG A 435 -5.71 26.17 8.78
N LEU A 436 -6.41 26.60 7.72
CA LEU A 436 -7.57 25.87 7.18
C LEU A 436 -7.15 24.56 6.52
N GLY A 437 -6.06 24.55 5.75
CA GLY A 437 -5.52 23.33 5.17
C GLY A 437 -5.20 22.29 6.24
N LYS A 438 -4.54 22.67 7.33
CA LYS A 438 -4.24 21.77 8.45
C LYS A 438 -5.48 21.30 9.21
N LYS A 439 -6.56 22.08 9.22
CA LYS A 439 -7.82 21.72 9.88
C LYS A 439 -8.58 20.63 9.13
N TYR A 440 -8.61 20.69 7.79
CA TYR A 440 -9.49 19.87 6.96
C TYR A 440 -8.76 18.81 6.13
N VAL A 441 -7.44 18.88 6.04
CA VAL A 441 -6.61 17.93 5.29
C VAL A 441 -5.68 17.19 6.22
N HIS A 442 -5.50 15.90 6.01
CA HIS A 442 -4.64 15.06 6.84
C HIS A 442 -3.21 15.62 6.94
N ASN A 443 -2.66 15.67 8.16
CA ASN A 443 -1.37 16.33 8.41
C ASN A 443 -0.17 15.65 7.76
N ASP A 444 -0.25 14.35 7.43
CA ASP A 444 0.83 13.61 6.78
C ASP A 444 0.83 13.76 5.25
N ILE A 445 -0.16 14.47 4.67
CA ILE A 445 -0.13 14.82 3.25
C ILE A 445 0.95 15.89 2.98
N CYS A 446 1.38 16.00 1.73
CA CYS A 446 2.37 17.02 1.36
C CYS A 446 1.84 18.43 1.62
N PHE A 447 2.72 19.30 2.08
CA PHE A 447 2.40 20.68 2.43
C PHE A 447 1.73 21.50 1.31
N PRO A 448 2.11 21.34 0.01
CA PRO A 448 1.39 22.00 -1.09
C PRO A 448 -0.11 21.66 -1.14
N ALA A 449 -0.52 20.44 -0.80
CA ALA A 449 -1.95 20.10 -0.74
C ALA A 449 -2.68 20.90 0.33
N GLN A 450 -2.08 21.04 1.51
CA GLN A 450 -2.66 21.82 2.61
C GLN A 450 -2.82 23.29 2.22
N ILE A 451 -1.81 23.89 1.58
CA ILE A 451 -1.89 25.28 1.15
C ILE A 451 -2.96 25.46 0.08
N VAL A 452 -2.92 24.67 -0.97
CA VAL A 452 -3.83 24.80 -2.13
C VAL A 452 -5.29 24.62 -1.73
N ILE A 453 -5.60 23.63 -0.90
CA ILE A 453 -6.95 23.40 -0.38
C ILE A 453 -7.33 24.52 0.60
N GLY A 454 -6.42 24.93 1.46
CA GLY A 454 -6.64 26.00 2.40
C GLY A 454 -6.89 27.37 1.74
N GLU A 455 -6.26 27.67 0.60
CA GLU A 455 -6.55 28.88 -0.20
C GLU A 455 -8.00 28.94 -0.67
N ILE A 456 -8.52 27.77 -1.12
CA ILE A 456 -9.90 27.65 -1.56
C ILE A 456 -10.86 27.89 -0.38
N LEU A 457 -10.61 27.21 0.74
CA LEU A 457 -11.43 27.36 1.93
C LEU A 457 -11.38 28.79 2.47
N ALA A 458 -10.22 29.42 2.52
CA ALA A 458 -10.07 30.83 2.95
C ALA A 458 -10.82 31.79 2.02
N ALA A 459 -10.82 31.53 0.71
CA ALA A 459 -11.58 32.32 -0.24
C ALA A 459 -13.10 32.20 0.01
N LEU A 460 -13.62 31.01 0.27
CA LEU A 460 -15.03 30.78 0.59
C LEU A 460 -15.40 31.37 1.95
N GLU A 461 -14.60 31.18 3.01
CA GLU A 461 -14.84 31.74 4.34
C GLU A 461 -14.77 33.28 4.36
N SER A 462 -14.07 33.91 3.42
CA SER A 462 -13.94 35.37 3.35
C SER A 462 -15.25 36.11 3.10
N GLY A 463 -16.31 35.42 2.69
CA GLY A 463 -17.59 36.01 2.28
C GLY A 463 -17.54 36.77 0.95
N LYS A 464 -16.38 36.82 0.28
CA LYS A 464 -16.22 37.48 -1.02
C LYS A 464 -16.86 36.71 -2.17
N TYR A 465 -16.95 35.40 -2.01
CA TYR A 465 -17.47 34.48 -3.02
C TYR A 465 -18.66 33.72 -2.43
N ASP A 466 -19.82 33.88 -3.05
CA ASP A 466 -21.03 33.15 -2.69
C ASP A 466 -20.86 31.68 -3.08
N PRO A 467 -20.90 30.73 -2.13
CA PRO A 467 -20.73 29.29 -2.42
C PRO A 467 -21.67 28.73 -3.47
N ASP A 468 -22.93 29.24 -3.53
CA ASP A 468 -23.93 28.76 -4.48
C ASP A 468 -23.63 29.20 -5.92
N ASN A 469 -22.88 30.29 -6.07
CA ASN A 469 -22.45 30.87 -7.35
C ASN A 469 -20.92 30.66 -7.62
N THR A 470 -20.32 29.74 -6.90
CA THR A 470 -18.88 29.45 -7.00
C THR A 470 -18.62 28.00 -7.42
N ALA A 471 -17.60 27.79 -8.20
CA ALA A 471 -16.99 26.52 -8.52
C ALA A 471 -15.47 26.59 -8.28
N VAL A 472 -14.81 25.46 -8.15
CA VAL A 472 -13.36 25.40 -7.93
C VAL A 472 -12.69 24.59 -9.03
N ALA A 473 -11.63 25.11 -9.62
CA ALA A 473 -10.79 24.33 -10.53
C ALA A 473 -9.68 23.60 -9.74
N MET A 474 -9.55 22.30 -9.98
CA MET A 474 -8.47 21.50 -9.41
C MET A 474 -7.83 20.68 -10.51
N ALA A 475 -6.53 20.88 -10.74
CA ALA A 475 -5.79 20.06 -11.69
C ALA A 475 -5.77 18.61 -11.22
N LYS A 476 -6.04 17.69 -12.14
CA LYS A 476 -5.95 16.25 -11.93
C LYS A 476 -4.71 15.72 -12.65
N TYR A 477 -3.96 14.90 -11.96
CA TYR A 477 -2.81 14.19 -12.49
C TYR A 477 -2.99 12.70 -12.20
N VAL A 478 -2.66 11.83 -13.12
CA VAL A 478 -2.74 10.39 -12.91
C VAL A 478 -1.31 9.83 -12.83
N GLY A 479 -0.89 9.48 -11.63
CA GLY A 479 0.45 8.93 -11.39
C GLY A 479 0.83 8.92 -9.91
N ASP A 480 2.13 8.84 -9.63
CA ASP A 480 2.66 8.66 -8.27
C ASP A 480 2.65 9.91 -7.42
N CYS A 481 2.51 11.08 -8.02
CA CYS A 481 2.42 12.32 -7.27
C CYS A 481 1.08 12.36 -6.52
N ARG A 482 1.11 12.77 -5.26
CA ARG A 482 -0.09 12.93 -4.43
C ARG A 482 -1.08 13.96 -4.99
N LEU A 483 -0.67 14.78 -5.95
CA LEU A 483 -1.53 15.68 -6.72
C LEU A 483 -2.71 14.94 -7.38
N THR A 484 -2.55 13.66 -7.73
CA THR A 484 -3.62 12.79 -8.20
C THR A 484 -4.86 12.83 -7.29
N HIS A 485 -4.65 12.97 -5.97
CA HIS A 485 -5.72 12.90 -4.98
C HIS A 485 -6.15 14.28 -4.44
N TYR A 486 -5.64 15.39 -4.98
CA TYR A 486 -6.02 16.72 -4.48
C TYR A 486 -7.51 17.03 -4.68
N SER A 487 -8.11 16.58 -5.78
CA SER A 487 -9.56 16.72 -5.99
C SER A 487 -10.37 15.96 -4.95
N ALA A 488 -9.94 14.73 -4.60
CA ALA A 488 -10.58 13.93 -3.57
C ALA A 488 -10.46 14.56 -2.17
N LEU A 489 -9.27 15.04 -1.83
CA LEU A 489 -9.01 15.76 -0.58
C LEU A 489 -9.78 17.08 -0.51
N LEU A 490 -9.88 17.80 -1.62
CA LEU A 490 -10.68 19.02 -1.73
C LEU A 490 -12.16 18.72 -1.55
N ARG A 491 -12.70 17.67 -2.18
CA ARG A 491 -14.12 17.27 -1.98
C ARG A 491 -14.40 16.99 -0.51
N LYS A 492 -13.55 16.18 0.14
CA LYS A 492 -13.64 15.94 1.58
C LYS A 492 -13.62 17.25 2.38
N ALA A 493 -12.65 18.12 2.10
CA ALA A 493 -12.49 19.37 2.83
C ALA A 493 -13.68 20.33 2.66
N LEU A 494 -14.25 20.40 1.45
CA LEU A 494 -15.47 21.18 1.17
C LEU A 494 -16.68 20.61 1.92
N ASP A 495 -16.84 19.29 1.96
CA ASP A 495 -17.92 18.63 2.67
C ASP A 495 -17.82 18.88 4.19
N ASP A 496 -16.64 18.69 4.76
CA ASP A 496 -16.37 18.88 6.19
C ASP A 496 -16.49 20.36 6.62
N ALA A 497 -16.24 21.30 5.69
CA ALA A 497 -16.38 22.74 5.93
C ALA A 497 -17.79 23.30 5.67
N GLY A 498 -18.74 22.45 5.22
CA GLY A 498 -20.11 22.87 4.94
C GLY A 498 -20.35 23.50 3.55
N TYR A 499 -19.44 23.24 2.60
CA TYR A 499 -19.50 23.73 1.22
C TYR A 499 -19.77 22.61 0.21
N SER A 500 -20.61 21.64 0.59
CA SER A 500 -20.88 20.45 -0.26
C SER A 500 -21.49 20.79 -1.62
N GLN A 501 -22.17 21.95 -1.74
CA GLN A 501 -22.79 22.44 -2.98
C GLN A 501 -21.78 22.99 -4.00
N VAL A 502 -20.53 23.21 -3.62
CA VAL A 502 -19.50 23.78 -4.52
C VAL A 502 -18.99 22.70 -5.46
N PRO A 503 -19.22 22.78 -6.79
CA PRO A 503 -18.70 21.81 -7.74
C PRO A 503 -17.20 21.99 -7.98
N ILE A 504 -16.52 20.86 -8.28
CA ILE A 504 -15.11 20.85 -8.62
C ILE A 504 -14.98 20.62 -10.14
N LEU A 505 -14.36 21.58 -10.82
CA LEU A 505 -13.96 21.44 -12.22
C LEU A 505 -12.60 20.73 -12.28
N THR A 506 -12.62 19.48 -12.77
CA THR A 506 -11.39 18.71 -13.06
C THR A 506 -11.32 18.42 -14.55
N ASN A 507 -10.13 18.14 -15.05
CA ASN A 507 -9.89 17.66 -16.42
C ASN A 507 -10.02 16.15 -16.51
#